data_0eab14eebd57cd5d860b30e34b2d95f7
#
_entry.id   0eab14eebd57cd5d860b30e34b2d95f7
#
_cell.length_a   1.000
_cell.length_b   1.000
_cell.length_c   1.000
_cell.angle_alpha   90.00
_cell.angle_beta   90.00
_cell.angle_gamma   90.00
#
_symmetry.space_group_name_H-M   'P 1'
#
loop_
_entity.id
_entity.type
_entity.pdbx_description
1 polymer ?
#
loop_
_entity_poly.entity_id
_entity_poly.type
_entity_poly.pdbx_seq_one_letter_code
_entity_poly.pdbx_strand_id
1 'polypeptide(L)'
;LLLLSACNQNETKGNLHITGNIKGLKKGTLYIQRVVDTTLVAIDTIHIDGISTFESNLDLKSPEMLYLFLDRGVSNSLDNNLSFFAEPGTITIETSLDRYLSDAKITGSKNQEIFEEYKKINTRFTDENLTLIEKRFNAIKNKDTKAADSLSAKQDSNTKRKYLFATNFALNNRDFEVAPYIA
;
A
#
# COMPACT_ATOMS: atom_id res chain seq x y z
N LEU A 1 -23.24 -48.66 -18.02
CA LEU A 1 -23.74 -47.36 -17.51
C LEU A 1 -22.66 -46.72 -16.66
N LEU A 2 -21.86 -45.81 -17.24
CA LEU A 2 -20.84 -45.05 -16.56
C LEU A 2 -21.45 -43.80 -15.94
N LEU A 3 -21.58 -43.76 -14.63
CA LEU A 3 -21.93 -42.58 -13.87
C LEU A 3 -20.67 -41.70 -13.71
N LEU A 4 -20.60 -40.63 -14.49
CA LEU A 4 -19.65 -39.55 -14.27
C LEU A 4 -20.12 -38.73 -13.05
N SER A 5 -19.50 -38.95 -11.90
CA SER A 5 -19.62 -38.05 -10.75
C SER A 5 -18.85 -36.78 -11.08
N ALA A 6 -19.58 -35.74 -11.49
CA ALA A 6 -19.04 -34.39 -11.50
C ALA A 6 -18.82 -33.95 -10.04
N CYS A 7 -17.58 -33.91 -9.59
CA CYS A 7 -17.21 -33.19 -8.38
C CYS A 7 -17.47 -31.71 -8.63
N ASN A 8 -18.60 -31.23 -8.12
CA ASN A 8 -18.86 -29.81 -7.99
C ASN A 8 -17.97 -29.34 -6.81
N GLN A 9 -16.77 -28.85 -7.11
CA GLN A 9 -16.03 -28.04 -6.16
C GLN A 9 -16.85 -26.77 -5.98
N ASN A 10 -17.56 -26.70 -4.87
CA ASN A 10 -18.06 -25.44 -4.34
C ASN A 10 -16.81 -24.62 -3.95
N GLU A 11 -16.22 -23.91 -4.90
CA GLU A 11 -15.36 -22.80 -4.60
C GLU A 11 -16.20 -21.83 -3.76
N THR A 12 -15.90 -21.71 -2.50
CA THR A 12 -16.40 -20.63 -1.65
C THR A 12 -15.86 -19.34 -2.24
N LYS A 13 -16.63 -18.73 -3.13
CA LYS A 13 -16.32 -17.41 -3.68
C LYS A 13 -16.42 -16.46 -2.50
N GLY A 14 -15.27 -16.04 -1.95
CA GLY A 14 -15.21 -14.93 -1.01
C GLY A 14 -15.85 -13.68 -1.61
N ASN A 15 -16.13 -12.70 -0.78
CA ASN A 15 -16.72 -11.43 -1.24
C ASN A 15 -15.69 -10.46 -1.87
N LEU A 16 -14.38 -10.78 -1.80
CA LEU A 16 -13.28 -10.06 -2.44
C LEU A 16 -12.54 -10.99 -3.41
N HIS A 17 -12.46 -10.57 -4.67
CA HIS A 17 -11.62 -11.19 -5.69
C HIS A 17 -10.44 -10.26 -6.01
N ILE A 18 -9.22 -10.74 -5.80
CA ILE A 18 -7.99 -10.02 -6.13
C ILE A 18 -7.38 -10.69 -7.35
N THR A 19 -7.06 -9.90 -8.35
CA THR A 19 -6.34 -10.35 -9.53
C THR A 19 -5.19 -9.39 -9.82
N GLY A 20 -4.15 -9.87 -10.47
CA GLY A 20 -3.06 -8.98 -10.84
C GLY A 20 -1.97 -9.63 -11.67
N ASN A 21 -0.99 -8.79 -11.99
CA ASN A 21 0.18 -9.20 -12.76
C ASN A 21 1.42 -8.47 -12.26
N ILE A 22 2.50 -9.22 -12.04
CA ILE A 22 3.80 -8.67 -11.66
C ILE A 22 4.75 -8.88 -12.83
N LYS A 23 4.79 -7.90 -13.73
CA LYS A 23 5.64 -7.96 -14.94
C LYS A 23 7.08 -8.32 -14.60
N GLY A 24 7.59 -9.37 -15.21
CA GLY A 24 8.95 -9.87 -15.01
C GLY A 24 9.11 -10.90 -13.90
N LEU A 25 8.09 -11.14 -13.08
CA LEU A 25 8.12 -12.21 -12.07
C LEU A 25 7.88 -13.56 -12.76
N LYS A 26 8.89 -14.43 -12.73
CA LYS A 26 8.81 -15.79 -13.31
C LYS A 26 8.65 -16.87 -12.24
N LYS A 27 9.17 -16.61 -11.04
CA LYS A 27 9.12 -17.56 -9.94
C LYS A 27 9.19 -16.80 -8.60
N GLY A 28 8.39 -17.22 -7.64
CA GLY A 28 8.35 -16.64 -6.31
C GLY A 28 7.08 -17.00 -5.56
N THR A 29 6.96 -16.53 -4.34
CA THR A 29 5.75 -16.68 -3.53
C THR A 29 5.22 -15.31 -3.17
N LEU A 30 3.92 -15.13 -3.36
CA LEU A 30 3.19 -13.95 -2.89
C LEU A 30 2.40 -14.33 -1.65
N TYR A 31 2.41 -13.46 -0.67
CA TYR A 31 1.55 -13.58 0.51
C TYR A 31 0.62 -12.37 0.55
N ILE A 32 -0.68 -12.62 0.67
CA ILE A 32 -1.62 -11.59 1.07
C ILE A 32 -1.67 -11.61 2.58
N GLN A 33 -1.37 -10.46 3.20
CA GLN A 33 -1.22 -10.34 4.64
C GLN A 33 -2.17 -9.28 5.19
N ARG A 34 -2.61 -9.48 6.44
CA ARG A 34 -3.31 -8.47 7.25
C ARG A 34 -2.57 -8.23 8.56
N VAL A 35 -2.81 -7.08 9.16
CA VAL A 35 -2.33 -6.79 10.50
C VAL A 35 -3.27 -7.44 11.52
N VAL A 36 -2.70 -8.28 12.38
CA VAL A 36 -3.39 -8.83 13.57
C VAL A 36 -2.59 -8.34 14.77
N ASP A 37 -3.20 -7.52 15.60
CA ASP A 37 -2.55 -6.75 16.67
C ASP A 37 -1.42 -5.88 16.09
N THR A 38 -0.17 -6.31 16.18
CA THR A 38 1.01 -5.59 15.65
C THR A 38 1.80 -6.41 14.64
N THR A 39 1.27 -7.55 14.19
CA THR A 39 1.99 -8.51 13.35
C THR A 39 1.29 -8.68 12.01
N LEU A 40 2.06 -8.75 10.93
CA LEU A 40 1.56 -9.15 9.61
C LEU A 40 1.39 -10.67 9.57
N VAL A 41 0.17 -11.10 9.32
CA VAL A 41 -0.21 -12.51 9.22
C VAL A 41 -0.66 -12.81 7.80
N ALA A 42 -0.08 -13.84 7.19
CA ALA A 42 -0.50 -14.30 5.87
C ALA A 42 -1.91 -14.91 5.96
N ILE A 43 -2.81 -14.41 5.11
CA ILE A 43 -4.20 -14.90 4.97
C ILE A 43 -4.39 -15.67 3.66
N ASP A 44 -3.45 -15.50 2.71
CA ASP A 44 -3.38 -16.30 1.51
C ASP A 44 -1.93 -16.41 1.01
N THR A 45 -1.64 -17.49 0.27
CA THR A 45 -0.30 -17.79 -0.28
C THR A 45 -0.43 -18.23 -1.73
N ILE A 46 0.21 -17.50 -2.63
CA ILE A 46 0.14 -17.74 -4.07
C ILE A 46 1.54 -18.07 -4.59
N HIS A 47 1.67 -19.20 -5.25
CA HIS A 47 2.94 -19.62 -5.87
C HIS A 47 2.96 -19.24 -7.33
N ILE A 48 3.96 -18.46 -7.72
CA ILE A 48 4.23 -18.10 -9.12
C ILE A 48 5.29 -19.05 -9.69
N ASP A 49 4.92 -19.75 -10.75
CA ASP A 49 5.83 -20.64 -11.51
C ASP A 49 5.54 -20.52 -13.02
N GLY A 50 6.27 -19.63 -13.66
CA GLY A 50 6.24 -19.37 -15.10
C GLY A 50 5.26 -18.30 -15.57
N ILE A 51 4.11 -18.12 -14.90
CA ILE A 51 3.07 -17.13 -15.26
C ILE A 51 3.06 -16.05 -14.19
N SER A 52 3.21 -14.77 -14.61
CA SER A 52 3.29 -13.62 -13.70
C SER A 52 1.96 -13.09 -13.19
N THR A 53 0.83 -13.64 -13.67
CA THR A 53 -0.51 -13.31 -13.17
C THR A 53 -0.83 -14.12 -11.94
N PHE A 54 -1.63 -13.54 -11.08
CA PHE A 54 -2.09 -14.18 -9.84
C PHE A 54 -3.55 -13.82 -9.58
N GLU A 55 -4.21 -14.64 -8.80
CA GLU A 55 -5.55 -14.39 -8.28
C GLU A 55 -5.72 -14.96 -6.88
N SER A 56 -6.63 -14.37 -6.12
CA SER A 56 -7.00 -14.78 -4.77
C SER A 56 -8.45 -14.44 -4.51
N ASN A 57 -9.13 -15.30 -3.76
CA ASN A 57 -10.50 -15.08 -3.31
C ASN A 57 -10.52 -15.07 -1.78
N LEU A 58 -10.96 -13.97 -1.20
CA LEU A 58 -10.96 -13.76 0.24
C LEU A 58 -12.35 -13.38 0.74
N ASP A 59 -12.58 -13.62 2.02
CA ASP A 59 -13.78 -13.16 2.70
C ASP A 59 -13.42 -12.04 3.67
N LEU A 60 -13.90 -10.82 3.37
CA LEU A 60 -13.70 -9.65 4.21
C LEU A 60 -14.94 -9.39 5.05
N LYS A 61 -14.75 -9.13 6.34
CA LYS A 61 -15.81 -8.67 7.25
C LYS A 61 -16.13 -7.20 7.04
N SER A 62 -15.13 -6.41 6.70
CA SER A 62 -15.21 -4.96 6.42
C SER A 62 -14.01 -4.57 5.55
N PRO A 63 -14.08 -3.42 4.84
CA PRO A 63 -12.90 -2.87 4.16
C PRO A 63 -11.73 -2.67 5.12
N GLU A 64 -10.53 -3.04 4.68
CA GLU A 64 -9.32 -2.99 5.50
C GLU A 64 -8.06 -2.81 4.67
N MET A 65 -6.95 -2.41 5.32
CA MET A 65 -5.64 -2.37 4.69
C MET A 65 -5.05 -3.78 4.63
N LEU A 66 -4.76 -4.27 3.43
CA LEU A 66 -4.02 -5.49 3.18
C LEU A 66 -2.65 -5.20 2.59
N TYR A 67 -1.80 -6.22 2.60
CA TYR A 67 -0.42 -6.13 2.11
C TYR A 67 -0.14 -7.30 1.19
N LEU A 68 0.35 -7.00 -0.02
CA LEU A 68 0.86 -7.99 -0.95
C LEU A 68 2.38 -8.08 -0.78
N PHE A 69 2.85 -9.10 -0.09
CA PHE A 69 4.27 -9.34 0.14
C PHE A 69 4.83 -10.29 -0.91
N LEU A 70 5.90 -9.86 -1.60
CA LEU A 70 6.64 -10.68 -2.54
C LEU A 70 7.88 -11.28 -1.87
N ASP A 71 7.86 -12.58 -1.63
CA ASP A 71 9.03 -13.31 -1.16
C ASP A 71 9.97 -13.61 -2.33
N ARG A 72 11.11 -12.94 -2.32
CA ARG A 72 12.20 -13.13 -3.30
C ARG A 72 13.26 -14.13 -2.83
N GLY A 73 13.10 -14.71 -1.64
CA GLY A 73 14.05 -15.65 -1.04
C GLY A 73 15.39 -15.03 -0.60
N VAL A 74 15.57 -13.72 -0.74
CA VAL A 74 16.86 -13.04 -0.47
C VAL A 74 16.81 -11.98 0.63
N SER A 75 15.65 -11.42 0.95
CA SER A 75 15.49 -10.45 2.04
C SER A 75 14.03 -10.19 2.40
N ASN A 76 13.77 -9.90 3.66
CA ASN A 76 12.49 -9.36 4.14
C ASN A 76 12.50 -7.82 4.05
N SER A 77 12.82 -7.26 2.87
CA SER A 77 12.81 -5.82 2.67
C SER A 77 11.38 -5.27 2.71
N LEU A 78 11.23 -4.08 3.28
CA LEU A 78 9.98 -3.32 3.22
C LEU A 78 9.57 -3.01 1.78
N ASP A 79 10.53 -2.94 0.85
CA ASP A 79 10.29 -2.72 -0.58
C ASP A 79 9.57 -3.88 -1.28
N ASN A 80 9.44 -5.02 -0.61
CA ASN A 80 8.70 -6.17 -1.09
C ASN A 80 7.23 -6.18 -0.60
N ASN A 81 6.79 -5.15 0.13
CA ASN A 81 5.48 -5.12 0.79
C ASN A 81 4.62 -3.99 0.23
N LEU A 82 3.69 -4.33 -0.67
CA LEU A 82 2.76 -3.40 -1.29
C LEU A 82 1.46 -3.32 -0.49
N SER A 83 1.20 -2.18 0.14
CA SER A 83 -0.06 -1.94 0.85
C SER A 83 -1.17 -1.51 -0.10
N PHE A 84 -2.38 -2.03 0.11
CA PHE A 84 -3.57 -1.65 -0.63
C PHE A 84 -4.81 -1.73 0.25
N PHE A 85 -5.78 -0.86 -0.03
CA PHE A 85 -7.05 -0.87 0.70
C PHE A 85 -8.02 -1.82 0.01
N ALA A 86 -8.37 -2.90 0.70
CA ALA A 86 -9.26 -3.94 0.22
C ALA A 86 -10.70 -3.68 0.66
N GLU A 87 -11.64 -3.89 -0.26
CA GLU A 87 -13.09 -3.86 0.00
C GLU A 87 -13.79 -4.93 -0.85
N PRO A 88 -15.01 -5.37 -0.48
CA PRO A 88 -15.74 -6.35 -1.27
C PRO A 88 -15.87 -5.95 -2.74
N GLY A 89 -15.65 -6.91 -3.64
CA GLY A 89 -15.64 -6.68 -5.09
C GLY A 89 -14.42 -7.26 -5.78
N THR A 90 -14.00 -6.66 -6.88
CA THR A 90 -12.81 -7.08 -7.63
C THR A 90 -11.74 -6.00 -7.56
N ILE A 91 -10.56 -6.35 -7.06
CA ILE A 91 -9.37 -5.50 -7.03
C ILE A 91 -8.36 -6.03 -8.02
N THR A 92 -7.83 -5.14 -8.84
CA THR A 92 -6.76 -5.46 -9.80
C THR A 92 -5.48 -4.75 -9.39
N ILE A 93 -4.38 -5.52 -9.31
CA ILE A 93 -3.04 -5.03 -8.94
C ILE A 93 -2.06 -5.29 -10.08
N GLU A 94 -1.59 -4.24 -10.73
CA GLU A 94 -0.59 -4.29 -11.79
C GLU A 94 0.71 -3.66 -11.31
N THR A 95 1.84 -4.36 -11.44
CA THR A 95 3.16 -3.81 -11.08
C THR A 95 4.29 -4.49 -11.84
N SER A 96 5.54 -4.12 -11.57
CA SER A 96 6.73 -4.76 -12.10
C SER A 96 7.65 -5.28 -11.00
N LEU A 97 8.43 -6.32 -11.30
CA LEU A 97 9.39 -6.90 -10.36
C LEU A 97 10.48 -5.90 -9.95
N ASP A 98 10.96 -5.09 -10.91
CA ASP A 98 12.08 -4.16 -10.69
C ASP A 98 11.66 -2.94 -9.87
N ARG A 99 10.41 -2.48 -10.04
CA ARG A 99 9.87 -1.29 -9.37
C ARG A 99 8.55 -1.62 -8.67
N TYR A 100 8.61 -2.62 -7.80
CA TYR A 100 7.45 -3.26 -7.21
C TYR A 100 6.45 -2.29 -6.54
N LEU A 101 6.95 -1.30 -5.80
CA LEU A 101 6.11 -0.29 -5.15
C LEU A 101 5.78 0.88 -6.07
N SER A 102 6.75 1.35 -6.86
CA SER A 102 6.59 2.60 -7.64
C SER A 102 5.78 2.43 -8.92
N ASP A 103 5.75 1.22 -9.51
CA ASP A 103 4.93 0.93 -10.69
C ASP A 103 3.52 0.42 -10.33
N ALA A 104 3.25 0.23 -9.05
CA ALA A 104 1.99 -0.35 -8.60
C ALA A 104 0.79 0.52 -8.99
N LYS A 105 -0.14 -0.09 -9.71
CA LYS A 105 -1.48 0.43 -10.00
C LYS A 105 -2.51 -0.49 -9.38
N ILE A 106 -3.34 0.05 -8.53
CA ILE A 106 -4.38 -0.68 -7.81
C ILE A 106 -5.72 -0.05 -8.15
N THR A 107 -6.65 -0.85 -8.63
CA THR A 107 -7.98 -0.40 -9.06
C THR A 107 -9.06 -1.33 -8.52
N GLY A 108 -10.32 -0.84 -8.51
CA GLY A 108 -11.48 -1.61 -8.08
C GLY A 108 -11.92 -1.36 -6.63
N SER A 109 -11.23 -0.45 -5.91
CA SER A 109 -11.61 -0.04 -4.56
C SER A 109 -11.75 1.47 -4.47
N LYS A 110 -12.89 1.95 -3.97
CA LYS A 110 -13.11 3.38 -3.75
C LYS A 110 -12.25 3.91 -2.60
N ASN A 111 -12.09 3.10 -1.56
CA ASN A 111 -11.18 3.42 -0.46
C ASN A 111 -9.73 3.54 -0.94
N GLN A 112 -9.30 2.68 -1.88
CA GLN A 112 -7.97 2.78 -2.48
C GLN A 112 -7.79 4.07 -3.30
N GLU A 113 -8.77 4.47 -4.10
CA GLU A 113 -8.71 5.73 -4.86
C GLU A 113 -8.50 6.92 -3.93
N ILE A 114 -9.28 7.01 -2.83
CA ILE A 114 -9.16 8.05 -1.81
C ILE A 114 -7.78 8.01 -1.15
N PHE A 115 -7.28 6.81 -0.83
CA PHE A 115 -5.97 6.65 -0.25
C PHE A 115 -4.83 7.11 -1.18
N GLU A 116 -4.94 6.84 -2.48
CA GLU A 116 -3.98 7.32 -3.47
C GLU A 116 -4.00 8.86 -3.61
N GLU A 117 -5.18 9.48 -3.60
CA GLU A 117 -5.29 10.95 -3.58
C GLU A 117 -4.61 11.55 -2.35
N TYR A 118 -4.85 10.96 -1.18
CA TYR A 118 -4.17 11.37 0.05
C TYR A 118 -2.65 11.22 -0.07
N LYS A 119 -2.16 10.04 -0.47
CA LYS A 119 -0.72 9.77 -0.63
C LYS A 119 -0.04 10.76 -1.54
N LYS A 120 -0.65 11.08 -2.68
CA LYS A 120 -0.11 12.03 -3.67
C LYS A 120 0.16 13.41 -3.07
N ILE A 121 -0.69 13.90 -2.18
CA ILE A 121 -0.51 15.20 -1.54
C ILE A 121 0.43 15.07 -0.34
N ASN A 122 0.28 14.01 0.46
CA ASN A 122 1.13 13.75 1.62
C ASN A 122 2.62 13.62 1.23
N THR A 123 2.92 13.01 0.09
CA THR A 123 4.28 12.90 -0.46
C THR A 123 4.91 14.28 -0.68
N ARG A 124 4.16 15.29 -1.15
CA ARG A 124 4.68 16.64 -1.34
C ARG A 124 5.17 17.29 -0.03
N PHE A 125 4.46 17.06 1.08
CA PHE A 125 4.91 17.53 2.40
C PHE A 125 6.20 16.80 2.84
N THR A 126 6.31 15.51 2.53
CA THR A 126 7.51 14.72 2.84
C THR A 126 8.71 15.22 2.02
N ASP A 127 8.55 15.46 0.73
CA ASP A 127 9.59 15.96 -0.17
C ASP A 127 10.04 17.38 0.22
N GLU A 128 9.08 18.25 0.57
CA GLU A 128 9.38 19.58 1.11
C GLU A 128 10.20 19.47 2.41
N ASN A 129 9.82 18.56 3.31
CA ASN A 129 10.55 18.35 4.57
C ASN A 129 11.96 17.85 4.34
N LEU A 130 12.19 16.90 3.43
CA LEU A 130 13.51 16.40 3.07
C LEU A 130 14.39 17.53 2.53
N THR A 131 13.84 18.37 1.65
CA THR A 131 14.52 19.56 1.12
C THR A 131 14.90 20.55 2.21
N LEU A 132 14.02 20.78 3.19
CA LEU A 132 14.28 21.65 4.33
C LEU A 132 15.36 21.07 5.25
N ILE A 133 15.37 19.76 5.47
CA ILE A 133 16.39 19.06 6.25
C ILE A 133 17.76 19.24 5.60
N GLU A 134 17.87 19.02 4.29
CA GLU A 134 19.12 19.18 3.55
C GLU A 134 19.64 20.62 3.64
N LYS A 135 18.78 21.61 3.39
CA LYS A 135 19.16 23.04 3.50
C LYS A 135 19.59 23.41 4.92
N ARG A 136 18.89 22.91 5.94
CA ARG A 136 19.24 23.15 7.34
C ARG A 136 20.59 22.54 7.70
N PHE A 137 20.87 21.33 7.24
CA PHE A 137 22.16 20.67 7.42
C PHE A 137 23.30 21.51 6.82
N ASN A 138 23.10 22.04 5.61
CA ASN A 138 24.09 22.89 4.94
C ASN A 138 24.29 24.23 5.68
N ALA A 139 23.24 24.85 6.21
CA ALA A 139 23.34 26.06 7.03
C ALA A 139 24.14 25.82 8.32
N ILE A 140 23.89 24.71 9.00
CA ILE A 140 24.66 24.31 10.22
C ILE A 140 26.11 24.09 9.87
N LYS A 141 26.43 23.39 8.79
CA LYS A 141 27.79 23.15 8.32
C LYS A 141 28.55 24.46 8.04
N ASN A 142 27.84 25.45 7.51
CA ASN A 142 28.38 26.78 7.20
C ASN A 142 28.36 27.74 8.41
N LYS A 143 27.94 27.26 9.59
CA LYS A 143 27.79 28.05 10.81
C LYS A 143 26.81 29.22 10.70
N ASP A 144 25.89 29.16 9.77
CA ASP A 144 24.79 30.13 9.60
C ASP A 144 23.59 29.75 10.50
N THR A 145 23.69 30.19 11.76
CA THR A 145 22.67 29.89 12.77
C THR A 145 21.32 30.51 12.44
N LYS A 146 21.30 31.74 11.87
CA LYS A 146 20.05 32.42 11.49
C LYS A 146 19.30 31.65 10.41
N ALA A 147 20.02 31.19 9.37
CA ALA A 147 19.41 30.36 8.34
C ALA A 147 18.94 29.03 8.91
N ALA A 148 19.70 28.38 9.78
CA ALA A 148 19.34 27.11 10.42
C ALA A 148 18.05 27.25 11.26
N ASP A 149 17.91 28.31 12.05
CA ASP A 149 16.72 28.59 12.87
C ASP A 149 15.48 28.88 12.00
N SER A 150 15.65 29.68 10.94
CA SER A 150 14.60 29.96 9.98
C SER A 150 14.10 28.69 9.28
N LEU A 151 15.02 27.78 8.90
CA LEU A 151 14.68 26.50 8.28
C LEU A 151 14.00 25.54 9.25
N SER A 152 14.39 25.55 10.54
CA SER A 152 13.69 24.80 11.58
C SER A 152 12.23 25.25 11.70
N ALA A 153 11.98 26.55 11.77
CA ALA A 153 10.62 27.09 11.82
C ALA A 153 9.76 26.72 10.60
N LYS A 154 10.40 26.66 9.41
CA LYS A 154 9.72 26.17 8.17
C LYS A 154 9.38 24.68 8.26
N GLN A 155 10.26 23.85 8.83
CA GLN A 155 9.99 22.42 9.05
C GLN A 155 8.79 22.23 9.98
N ASP A 156 8.73 22.99 11.10
CA ASP A 156 7.61 22.95 12.03
C ASP A 156 6.28 23.37 11.36
N SER A 157 6.35 24.43 10.54
CA SER A 157 5.19 24.87 9.75
C SER A 157 4.75 23.83 8.74
N ASN A 158 5.69 23.19 8.03
CA ASN A 158 5.39 22.12 7.08
C ASN A 158 4.73 20.93 7.78
N THR A 159 5.26 20.52 8.92
CA THR A 159 4.70 19.45 9.76
C THR A 159 3.27 19.76 10.18
N LYS A 160 3.00 20.99 10.68
CA LYS A 160 1.65 21.42 11.06
C LYS A 160 0.69 21.37 9.87
N ARG A 161 1.11 21.87 8.70
CA ARG A 161 0.29 21.84 7.47
C ARG A 161 -0.02 20.40 7.04
N LYS A 162 0.95 19.47 7.15
CA LYS A 162 0.76 18.06 6.85
C LYS A 162 -0.32 17.44 7.73
N TYR A 163 -0.27 17.66 9.05
CA TYR A 163 -1.27 17.13 9.97
C TYR A 163 -2.66 17.77 9.77
N LEU A 164 -2.72 19.09 9.53
CA LEU A 164 -3.99 19.76 9.23
C LEU A 164 -4.60 19.23 7.92
N PHE A 165 -3.77 18.98 6.91
CA PHE A 165 -4.22 18.36 5.67
C PHE A 165 -4.76 16.95 5.93
N ALA A 166 -4.03 16.09 6.63
CA ALA A 166 -4.46 14.73 6.94
C ALA A 166 -5.82 14.72 7.67
N THR A 167 -5.95 15.52 8.72
CA THR A 167 -7.20 15.65 9.49
C THR A 167 -8.37 16.14 8.62
N ASN A 168 -8.17 17.20 7.84
CA ASN A 168 -9.23 17.74 6.98
C ASN A 168 -9.59 16.75 5.86
N PHE A 169 -8.60 16.07 5.29
CA PHE A 169 -8.84 15.06 4.27
C PHE A 169 -9.65 13.89 4.82
N ALA A 170 -9.29 13.37 6.00
CA ALA A 170 -10.04 12.33 6.69
C ALA A 170 -11.48 12.76 6.99
N LEU A 171 -11.69 13.98 7.52
CA LEU A 171 -13.03 14.51 7.81
C LEU A 171 -13.89 14.64 6.56
N ASN A 172 -13.32 15.07 5.44
CA ASN A 172 -14.03 15.19 4.16
C ASN A 172 -14.40 13.82 3.54
N ASN A 173 -13.70 12.77 3.95
CA ASN A 173 -13.91 11.39 3.49
C ASN A 173 -14.42 10.46 4.62
N ARG A 174 -15.03 11.02 5.65
CA ARG A 174 -15.43 10.31 6.89
C ARG A 174 -16.39 9.14 6.68
N ASP A 175 -17.09 9.12 5.55
CA ASP A 175 -18.06 8.08 5.18
C ASP A 175 -17.38 6.83 4.57
N PHE A 176 -16.03 6.85 4.45
CA PHE A 176 -15.22 5.77 3.93
C PHE A 176 -14.30 5.20 5.03
N GLU A 177 -14.09 3.89 5.00
CA GLU A 177 -13.31 3.16 6.00
C GLU A 177 -11.82 3.51 5.96
N VAL A 178 -11.33 4.08 4.88
CA VAL A 178 -9.95 4.57 4.77
C VAL A 178 -9.69 5.82 5.64
N ALA A 179 -10.71 6.59 6.00
CA ALA A 179 -10.54 7.83 6.75
C ALA A 179 -9.80 7.67 8.09
N PRO A 180 -10.10 6.67 8.94
CA PRO A 180 -9.35 6.43 10.18
C PRO A 180 -7.87 6.08 9.96
N TYR A 181 -7.51 5.54 8.80
CA TYR A 181 -6.11 5.23 8.46
C TYR A 181 -5.31 6.46 8.03
N ILE A 182 -6.01 7.55 7.71
CA ILE A 182 -5.41 8.82 7.26
C ILE A 182 -5.22 9.80 8.42
N ALA A 183 -6.10 9.74 9.45
CA ALA A 183 -6.23 10.71 10.54
C ALA A 183 -5.05 10.75 11.54
#